data_473c38c029f13b73e4b9402f8837dab3
#
_entry.id   473c38c029f13b73e4b9402f8837dab3
#
_cell.length_a   1.000
_cell.length_b   1.000
_cell.length_c   1.000
_cell.angle_alpha   90.00
_cell.angle_beta   90.00
_cell.angle_gamma   90.00
#
_symmetry.space_group_name_H-M   'P 1'
#
loop_
_entity.id
_entity.type
_entity.pdbx_description
1 polymer ?
#
loop_
_entity_poly.entity_id
_entity_poly.type
_entity_poly.pdbx_seq_one_letter_code
_entity_poly.pdbx_strand_id
1 'polypeptide(L)'
;MNFKELVKSNRTCRRYDGTKSITRQDLLDLVDLVRYTPSGMNKQALRFAIVADKEINAKIFRTLFWAGYIKDWDGPIEGERPGGYILVFEDINYGKPMPEDIGIAAQTIALGARAEGKAVCIIKSFKKNEIKEILGIGDNLNPILAIPIGYPLEEVVIDDIHVGDDIKYYRDQDQIHHVPKIVTEDLLVKK
;
A
#
# COMPACT_ATOMS: atom_id res chain seq x y z
N MET A 1 12.37 -7.01 16.38
CA MET A 1 12.85 -6.24 15.21
C MET A 1 13.04 -4.79 15.64
N ASN A 2 14.23 -4.21 15.47
CA ASN A 2 14.44 -2.79 15.73
C ASN A 2 13.90 -1.93 14.58
N PHE A 3 13.84 -0.61 14.76
CA PHE A 3 13.25 0.30 13.77
C PHE A 3 13.96 0.25 12.40
N LYS A 4 15.30 0.15 12.38
CA LYS A 4 16.05 0.07 11.11
C LYS A 4 15.74 -1.22 10.34
N GLU A 5 15.64 -2.33 11.05
CA GLU A 5 15.24 -3.63 10.47
C GLU A 5 13.80 -3.57 9.96
N LEU A 6 12.89 -2.96 10.71
CA LEU A 6 11.50 -2.77 10.32
C LEU A 6 11.41 -2.02 8.97
N VAL A 7 12.10 -0.87 8.86
CA VAL A 7 12.11 -0.08 7.62
C VAL A 7 12.70 -0.86 6.45
N LYS A 8 13.82 -1.58 6.67
CA LYS A 8 14.46 -2.38 5.61
C LYS A 8 13.59 -3.55 5.14
N SER A 9 12.89 -4.20 6.05
CA SER A 9 12.03 -5.34 5.74
C SER A 9 10.64 -4.96 5.23
N ASN A 10 10.24 -3.68 5.34
CA ASN A 10 8.98 -3.20 4.80
C ASN A 10 9.09 -3.01 3.29
N ARG A 11 8.63 -4.00 2.53
CA ARG A 11 8.63 -3.99 1.06
C ARG A 11 7.22 -4.05 0.51
N THR A 12 7.01 -3.41 -0.64
CA THR A 12 5.76 -3.57 -1.39
C THR A 12 5.54 -5.04 -1.71
N CYS A 13 4.43 -5.59 -1.28
CA CYS A 13 4.04 -6.97 -1.51
C CYS A 13 2.76 -7.02 -2.36
N ARG A 14 2.73 -7.93 -3.32
CA ARG A 14 1.60 -8.07 -4.25
C ARG A 14 1.05 -9.50 -4.32
N ARG A 15 1.67 -10.45 -3.63
CA ARG A 15 1.22 -11.84 -3.50
C ARG A 15 1.13 -12.19 -2.02
N TYR A 16 -0.02 -12.66 -1.59
CA TYR A 16 -0.35 -12.86 -0.19
C TYR A 16 -0.79 -14.30 0.06
N ASP A 17 -0.56 -14.79 1.26
CA ASP A 17 -1.03 -16.08 1.73
C ASP A 17 -2.55 -16.02 1.98
N GLY A 18 -3.34 -16.47 1.00
CA GLY A 18 -4.80 -16.48 1.06
C GLY A 18 -5.38 -17.44 2.10
N THR A 19 -4.55 -18.29 2.72
CA THR A 19 -4.98 -19.16 3.83
C THR A 19 -5.07 -18.43 5.16
N LYS A 20 -4.40 -17.25 5.27
CA LYS A 20 -4.39 -16.42 6.47
C LYS A 20 -5.38 -15.26 6.33
N SER A 21 -6.28 -15.15 7.28
CA SER A 21 -7.28 -14.08 7.28
C SER A 21 -6.71 -12.77 7.85
N ILE A 22 -7.21 -11.66 7.33
CA ILE A 22 -7.09 -10.34 7.92
C ILE A 22 -8.44 -9.98 8.54
N THR A 23 -8.44 -9.65 9.81
CA THR A 23 -9.65 -9.27 10.53
C THR A 23 -9.94 -7.78 10.40
N ARG A 24 -11.18 -7.38 10.68
CA ARG A 24 -11.55 -5.97 10.76
C ARG A 24 -10.74 -5.24 11.83
N GLN A 25 -10.42 -5.91 12.94
CA GLN A 25 -9.63 -5.33 14.04
C GLN A 25 -8.19 -5.05 13.58
N ASP A 26 -7.55 -5.98 12.86
CA ASP A 26 -6.22 -5.73 12.29
C ASP A 26 -6.17 -4.43 11.47
N LEU A 27 -7.18 -4.20 10.64
CA LEU A 27 -7.25 -3.01 9.80
C LEU A 27 -7.52 -1.74 10.62
N LEU A 28 -8.37 -1.84 11.65
CA LEU A 28 -8.68 -0.73 12.55
C LEU A 28 -7.45 -0.28 13.34
N ASP A 29 -6.68 -1.24 13.87
CA ASP A 29 -5.46 -0.96 14.63
C ASP A 29 -4.41 -0.24 13.76
N LEU A 30 -4.29 -0.62 12.49
CA LEU A 30 -3.41 0.07 11.53
C LEU A 30 -3.88 1.51 11.24
N VAL A 31 -5.18 1.74 11.11
CA VAL A 31 -5.72 3.10 10.93
C VAL A 31 -5.54 3.94 12.20
N ASP A 32 -5.66 3.33 13.39
CA ASP A 32 -5.44 4.05 14.64
C ASP A 32 -4.03 4.61 14.77
N LEU A 33 -3.01 3.93 14.23
CA LEU A 33 -1.64 4.45 14.19
C LEU A 33 -1.53 5.80 13.45
N VAL A 34 -2.38 6.05 12.46
CA VAL A 34 -2.36 7.31 11.69
C VAL A 34 -2.76 8.50 12.56
N ARG A 35 -3.55 8.30 13.61
CA ARG A 35 -3.91 9.38 14.54
C ARG A 35 -2.71 10.03 15.23
N TYR A 36 -1.60 9.31 15.33
CA TYR A 36 -0.37 9.76 15.98
C TYR A 36 0.63 10.39 15.01
N THR A 37 0.24 10.52 13.73
CA THR A 37 1.09 11.13 12.71
C THR A 37 0.81 12.63 12.56
N PRO A 38 1.82 13.43 12.14
CA PRO A 38 1.58 14.83 11.82
C PRO A 38 0.71 14.99 10.58
N SER A 39 -0.02 16.09 10.51
CA SER A 39 -0.77 16.54 9.34
C SER A 39 -0.53 18.02 9.14
N GLY A 40 -0.35 18.46 7.91
CA GLY A 40 -0.09 19.85 7.56
C GLY A 40 -1.18 20.78 8.11
N MET A 41 -0.79 21.77 8.90
CA MET A 41 -1.70 22.67 9.63
C MET A 41 -2.69 21.95 10.53
N ASN A 42 -2.43 20.69 10.88
CA ASN A 42 -3.33 19.78 11.62
C ASN A 42 -4.73 19.64 10.99
N LYS A 43 -4.82 19.69 9.66
CA LYS A 43 -6.10 19.65 8.93
C LYS A 43 -6.83 18.32 9.05
N GLN A 44 -6.09 17.21 9.17
CA GLN A 44 -6.65 15.87 9.34
C GLN A 44 -7.74 15.54 8.28
N ALA A 45 -7.48 15.88 7.02
CA ALA A 45 -8.41 15.78 5.90
C ALA A 45 -8.55 14.36 5.33
N LEU A 46 -7.83 13.37 5.88
CA LEU A 46 -7.91 11.98 5.44
C LEU A 46 -9.06 11.24 6.14
N ARG A 47 -9.72 10.37 5.40
CA ARG A 47 -10.71 9.40 5.89
C ARG A 47 -10.34 8.01 5.39
N PHE A 48 -10.79 6.99 6.11
CA PHE A 48 -10.41 5.61 5.85
C PHE A 48 -11.64 4.72 5.84
N ALA A 49 -11.74 3.86 4.82
CA ALA A 49 -12.66 2.74 4.84
C ALA A 49 -11.84 1.45 4.96
N ILE A 50 -12.23 0.58 5.89
CA ILE A 50 -11.60 -0.72 6.13
C ILE A 50 -12.51 -1.84 5.64
N VAL A 51 -11.97 -2.78 4.89
CA VAL A 51 -12.71 -3.88 4.28
C VAL A 51 -11.99 -5.20 4.54
N ALA A 52 -12.66 -6.09 5.29
CA ALA A 52 -12.22 -7.46 5.59
C ALA A 52 -13.26 -8.50 5.12
N ASP A 53 -14.38 -8.07 4.57
CA ASP A 53 -15.40 -8.93 3.99
C ASP A 53 -14.93 -9.52 2.65
N LYS A 54 -15.05 -10.84 2.47
CA LYS A 54 -14.54 -11.56 1.29
C LYS A 54 -15.23 -11.16 -0.01
N GLU A 55 -16.54 -10.90 0.02
CA GLU A 55 -17.28 -10.55 -1.19
C GLU A 55 -16.94 -9.12 -1.63
N ILE A 56 -16.86 -8.20 -0.67
CA ILE A 56 -16.46 -6.82 -0.94
C ILE A 56 -14.99 -6.77 -1.37
N ASN A 57 -14.10 -7.53 -0.73
CA ASN A 57 -12.70 -7.66 -1.13
C ASN A 57 -12.58 -8.10 -2.60
N ALA A 58 -13.36 -9.10 -3.03
CA ALA A 58 -13.35 -9.58 -4.41
C ALA A 58 -13.82 -8.51 -5.41
N LYS A 59 -14.78 -7.66 -5.03
CA LYS A 59 -15.22 -6.52 -5.86
C LYS A 59 -14.15 -5.46 -5.96
N ILE A 60 -13.54 -5.06 -4.83
CA ILE A 60 -12.45 -4.07 -4.79
C ILE A 60 -11.25 -4.56 -5.61
N PHE A 61 -10.86 -5.83 -5.48
CA PHE A 61 -9.74 -6.40 -6.24
C PHE A 61 -9.83 -6.11 -7.74
N ARG A 62 -11.01 -6.24 -8.33
CA ARG A 62 -11.27 -6.04 -9.77
C ARG A 62 -11.14 -4.57 -10.22
N THR A 63 -11.12 -3.64 -9.27
CA THR A 63 -10.97 -2.21 -9.57
C THR A 63 -9.52 -1.75 -9.60
N LEU A 64 -8.58 -2.58 -9.11
CA LEU A 64 -7.18 -2.22 -8.94
C LEU A 64 -6.34 -2.57 -10.17
N PHE A 65 -5.35 -1.72 -10.48
CA PHE A 65 -4.33 -1.99 -11.50
C PHE A 65 -3.00 -2.30 -10.81
N TRP A 66 -2.46 -3.48 -11.12
CA TRP A 66 -1.29 -4.03 -10.43
C TRP A 66 0.00 -3.83 -11.24
N ALA A 67 1.12 -3.64 -10.54
CA ALA A 67 2.51 -3.80 -11.01
C ALA A 67 2.80 -3.32 -12.45
N GLY A 68 2.69 -2.01 -12.71
CA GLY A 68 2.79 -1.44 -14.06
C GLY A 68 4.07 -1.75 -14.87
N TYR A 69 5.15 -2.24 -14.25
CA TYR A 69 6.36 -2.69 -14.97
C TYR A 69 6.38 -4.19 -15.26
N ILE A 70 5.54 -5.00 -14.63
CA ILE A 70 5.43 -6.43 -14.92
C ILE A 70 4.35 -6.59 -15.99
N LYS A 71 4.80 -6.82 -17.23
CA LYS A 71 3.89 -7.05 -18.35
C LYS A 71 3.18 -8.39 -18.17
N ASP A 72 2.00 -8.50 -18.74
CA ASP A 72 1.20 -9.74 -18.77
C ASP A 72 0.89 -10.33 -17.40
N TRP A 73 0.74 -9.44 -16.38
CA TRP A 73 0.37 -9.82 -15.03
C TRP A 73 -0.74 -8.91 -14.46
N ASP A 74 -1.95 -9.41 -14.42
CA ASP A 74 -3.15 -8.67 -13.99
C ASP A 74 -3.34 -8.61 -12.46
N GLY A 75 -2.37 -9.08 -11.71
CA GLY A 75 -2.43 -9.16 -10.26
C GLY A 75 -2.36 -10.60 -9.74
N PRO A 76 -2.43 -10.78 -8.40
CA PRO A 76 -2.34 -12.11 -7.80
C PRO A 76 -3.54 -13.00 -8.15
N ILE A 77 -3.27 -14.30 -8.31
CA ILE A 77 -4.30 -15.33 -8.50
C ILE A 77 -5.16 -15.47 -7.23
N GLU A 78 -6.27 -16.19 -7.30
CA GLU A 78 -7.27 -16.23 -6.23
C GLU A 78 -6.69 -16.63 -4.86
N GLY A 79 -5.84 -17.63 -4.77
CA GLY A 79 -5.19 -18.06 -3.52
C GLY A 79 -4.11 -17.10 -3.00
N GLU A 80 -3.76 -16.07 -3.75
CA GLU A 80 -2.71 -15.10 -3.42
C GLU A 80 -3.22 -13.66 -3.28
N ARG A 81 -4.54 -13.48 -3.27
CA ARG A 81 -5.16 -12.14 -3.12
C ARG A 81 -5.04 -11.61 -1.70
N PRO A 82 -5.07 -10.27 -1.51
CA PRO A 82 -5.04 -9.67 -0.18
C PRO A 82 -6.24 -10.11 0.68
N GLY A 83 -5.98 -10.27 1.97
CA GLY A 83 -7.02 -10.61 2.95
C GLY A 83 -7.91 -9.43 3.34
N GLY A 84 -7.47 -8.18 3.10
CA GLY A 84 -8.23 -6.97 3.41
C GLY A 84 -7.69 -5.73 2.71
N TYR A 85 -8.44 -4.63 2.84
CA TYR A 85 -8.09 -3.34 2.25
C TYR A 85 -8.31 -2.19 3.23
N ILE A 86 -7.42 -1.21 3.19
CA ILE A 86 -7.65 0.14 3.69
C ILE A 86 -7.72 1.06 2.48
N LEU A 87 -8.89 1.68 2.26
CA LEU A 87 -9.09 2.70 1.22
C LEU A 87 -8.93 4.06 1.87
N VAL A 88 -8.09 4.92 1.30
CA VAL A 88 -7.83 6.27 1.81
C VAL A 88 -8.56 7.28 0.94
N PHE A 89 -9.28 8.19 1.59
CA PHE A 89 -10.06 9.24 0.94
C PHE A 89 -9.59 10.61 1.40
N GLU A 90 -9.70 11.60 0.52
CA GLU A 90 -9.77 13.00 0.92
C GLU A 90 -11.21 13.36 1.24
N ASP A 91 -11.42 14.11 2.32
CA ASP A 91 -12.72 14.68 2.67
C ASP A 91 -12.74 16.15 2.27
N ILE A 92 -13.50 16.48 1.22
CA ILE A 92 -13.56 17.84 0.67
C ILE A 92 -14.08 18.86 1.67
N ASN A 93 -14.83 18.44 2.70
CA ASN A 93 -15.31 19.33 3.76
C ASN A 93 -14.18 19.84 4.67
N TYR A 94 -13.05 19.11 4.74
CA TYR A 94 -11.85 19.50 5.50
C TYR A 94 -10.75 20.09 4.60
N GLY A 95 -11.04 20.22 3.31
CA GLY A 95 -10.09 20.69 2.30
C GLY A 95 -9.14 19.61 1.81
N LYS A 96 -8.36 19.93 0.80
CA LYS A 96 -7.42 19.00 0.17
C LYS A 96 -6.27 18.67 1.14
N PRO A 97 -5.98 17.37 1.40
CA PRO A 97 -4.80 16.98 2.17
C PRO A 97 -3.52 17.35 1.41
N MET A 98 -2.45 17.62 2.15
CA MET A 98 -1.13 17.76 1.53
C MET A 98 -0.64 16.40 1.03
N PRO A 99 0.12 16.36 -0.09
CA PRO A 99 0.69 15.09 -0.57
C PRO A 99 1.53 14.37 0.48
N GLU A 100 2.20 15.12 1.35
CA GLU A 100 3.01 14.64 2.46
C GLU A 100 2.14 13.89 3.49
N ASP A 101 0.95 14.42 3.84
CA ASP A 101 0.03 13.78 4.78
C ASP A 101 -0.38 12.37 4.28
N ILE A 102 -0.63 12.26 2.97
CA ILE A 102 -0.99 11.00 2.32
C ILE A 102 0.16 9.99 2.42
N GLY A 103 1.38 10.44 2.12
CA GLY A 103 2.60 9.62 2.20
C GLY A 103 2.89 9.16 3.63
N ILE A 104 2.79 10.06 4.60
CA ILE A 104 2.99 9.77 6.03
C ILE A 104 1.98 8.71 6.51
N ALA A 105 0.69 8.90 6.23
CA ALA A 105 -0.35 7.96 6.61
C ALA A 105 -0.12 6.57 5.98
N ALA A 106 0.14 6.52 4.67
CA ALA A 106 0.36 5.27 3.96
C ALA A 106 1.60 4.52 4.46
N GLN A 107 2.71 5.23 4.72
CA GLN A 107 3.93 4.62 5.26
C GLN A 107 3.75 4.15 6.70
N THR A 108 2.98 4.88 7.52
CA THR A 108 2.68 4.46 8.90
C THR A 108 1.88 3.16 8.91
N ILE A 109 0.84 3.05 8.07
CA ILE A 109 0.08 1.80 7.89
C ILE A 109 1.01 0.67 7.44
N ALA A 110 1.90 0.93 6.47
CA ALA A 110 2.81 -0.08 5.95
C ALA A 110 3.80 -0.60 7.02
N LEU A 111 4.39 0.28 7.81
CA LEU A 111 5.29 -0.08 8.90
C LEU A 111 4.55 -0.82 10.02
N GLY A 112 3.34 -0.37 10.39
CA GLY A 112 2.49 -1.05 11.35
C GLY A 112 2.16 -2.47 10.92
N ALA A 113 1.71 -2.65 9.68
CA ALA A 113 1.45 -3.97 9.10
C ALA A 113 2.70 -4.86 9.14
N ARG A 114 3.87 -4.31 8.78
CA ARG A 114 5.12 -5.07 8.79
C ARG A 114 5.57 -5.47 10.20
N ALA A 115 5.36 -4.62 11.19
CA ALA A 115 5.65 -4.94 12.59
C ALA A 115 4.86 -6.16 13.08
N GLU A 116 3.69 -6.39 12.52
CA GLU A 116 2.81 -7.53 12.80
C GLU A 116 2.97 -8.71 11.81
N GLY A 117 4.04 -8.73 11.01
CA GLY A 117 4.31 -9.80 10.04
C GLY A 117 3.43 -9.77 8.79
N LYS A 118 2.63 -8.72 8.62
CA LYS A 118 1.82 -8.47 7.42
C LYS A 118 2.62 -7.64 6.42
N ALA A 119 2.10 -7.48 5.21
CA ALA A 119 2.67 -6.63 4.17
C ALA A 119 1.57 -5.92 3.39
N VAL A 120 1.95 -4.82 2.73
CA VAL A 120 1.02 -4.00 1.97
C VAL A 120 1.56 -3.68 0.58
N CYS A 121 0.65 -3.25 -0.30
CA CYS A 121 0.97 -2.51 -1.51
C CYS A 121 0.23 -1.17 -1.47
N ILE A 122 0.90 -0.07 -1.80
CA ILE A 122 0.26 1.24 -1.92
C ILE A 122 -0.09 1.46 -3.37
N ILE A 123 -1.39 1.43 -3.71
CA ILE A 123 -1.89 1.54 -5.08
C ILE A 123 -2.60 2.88 -5.27
N LYS A 124 -2.19 3.63 -6.30
CA LYS A 124 -2.82 4.89 -6.70
C LYS A 124 -3.67 4.72 -7.97
N SER A 125 -3.43 3.67 -8.73
CA SER A 125 -4.11 3.38 -9.99
C SER A 125 -5.26 2.40 -9.76
N PHE A 126 -6.48 2.89 -9.76
CA PHE A 126 -7.72 2.10 -9.58
C PHE A 126 -8.94 2.86 -10.09
N LYS A 127 -10.05 2.16 -10.27
CA LYS A 127 -11.31 2.72 -10.74
C LYS A 127 -12.07 3.40 -9.58
N LYS A 128 -11.86 4.69 -9.42
CA LYS A 128 -12.35 5.49 -8.29
C LYS A 128 -13.86 5.45 -8.10
N ASN A 129 -14.63 5.58 -9.19
CA ASN A 129 -16.09 5.60 -9.12
C ASN A 129 -16.65 4.23 -8.71
N GLU A 130 -16.09 3.14 -9.26
CA GLU A 130 -16.50 1.79 -8.86
C GLU A 130 -16.24 1.55 -7.36
N ILE A 131 -15.13 2.05 -6.79
CA ILE A 131 -14.86 1.98 -5.34
C ILE A 131 -15.93 2.70 -4.54
N LYS A 132 -16.34 3.92 -4.97
CA LYS A 132 -17.41 4.67 -4.30
C LYS A 132 -18.73 3.91 -4.32
N GLU A 133 -19.11 3.34 -5.47
CA GLU A 133 -20.33 2.54 -5.64
C GLU A 133 -20.31 1.27 -4.76
N ILE A 134 -19.20 0.51 -4.78
CA ILE A 134 -19.05 -0.72 -3.98
C ILE A 134 -19.22 -0.43 -2.49
N LEU A 135 -18.71 0.71 -2.01
CA LEU A 135 -18.71 1.07 -0.59
C LEU A 135 -19.87 1.96 -0.18
N GLY A 136 -20.71 2.42 -1.11
CA GLY A 136 -21.79 3.36 -0.83
C GLY A 136 -21.29 4.72 -0.31
N ILE A 137 -20.16 5.20 -0.83
CA ILE A 137 -19.48 6.43 -0.37
C ILE A 137 -20.08 7.66 -1.06
N GLY A 138 -20.44 8.67 -0.26
CA GLY A 138 -20.96 9.96 -0.74
C GLY A 138 -19.93 10.81 -1.50
N ASP A 139 -20.42 11.87 -2.14
CA ASP A 139 -19.61 12.72 -3.03
C ASP A 139 -18.57 13.58 -2.33
N ASN A 140 -18.73 13.77 -1.03
CA ASN A 140 -17.76 14.50 -0.22
C ASN A 140 -16.44 13.75 0.03
N LEU A 141 -16.37 12.45 -0.30
CA LEU A 141 -15.18 11.62 -0.13
C LEU A 141 -14.64 11.16 -1.48
N ASN A 142 -13.41 11.56 -1.80
CA ASN A 142 -12.72 11.16 -3.02
C ASN A 142 -11.63 10.11 -2.71
N PRO A 143 -11.68 8.90 -3.30
CA PRO A 143 -10.66 7.89 -3.06
C PRO A 143 -9.32 8.30 -3.70
N ILE A 144 -8.24 8.20 -2.92
CA ILE A 144 -6.88 8.62 -3.32
C ILE A 144 -5.85 7.51 -3.29
N LEU A 145 -5.98 6.54 -2.36
CA LEU A 145 -5.15 5.34 -2.31
C LEU A 145 -5.98 4.11 -1.97
N ALA A 146 -5.58 2.98 -2.51
CA ALA A 146 -5.98 1.66 -2.06
C ALA A 146 -4.75 0.94 -1.48
N ILE A 147 -4.89 0.41 -0.28
CA ILE A 147 -3.82 -0.30 0.44
C ILE A 147 -4.30 -1.73 0.71
N PRO A 148 -4.07 -2.68 -0.23
CA PRO A 148 -4.26 -4.11 0.03
C PRO A 148 -3.29 -4.61 1.09
N ILE A 149 -3.77 -5.49 1.97
CA ILE A 149 -3.07 -6.01 3.14
C ILE A 149 -3.23 -7.52 3.23
N GLY A 150 -2.16 -8.21 3.57
CA GLY A 150 -2.16 -9.65 3.78
C GLY A 150 -0.83 -10.13 4.35
N TYR A 151 -0.69 -11.44 4.52
CA TYR A 151 0.58 -12.06 4.88
C TYR A 151 1.40 -12.29 3.61
N PRO A 152 2.68 -11.87 3.56
CA PRO A 152 3.46 -11.93 2.32
C PRO A 152 3.79 -13.36 1.91
N LEU A 153 3.67 -13.66 0.61
CA LEU A 153 4.14 -14.89 -0.04
C LEU A 153 5.36 -14.63 -0.93
N GLU A 154 5.57 -13.39 -1.39
CA GLU A 154 6.68 -13.12 -2.28
C GLU A 154 7.94 -12.71 -1.52
N GLU A 155 9.08 -13.20 -1.99
CA GLU A 155 10.38 -12.71 -1.61
C GLU A 155 10.71 -11.44 -2.41
N VAL A 156 11.22 -10.42 -1.71
CA VAL A 156 11.59 -9.15 -2.31
C VAL A 156 13.04 -8.83 -2.00
N VAL A 157 13.85 -8.67 -3.04
CA VAL A 157 15.27 -8.33 -2.96
C VAL A 157 15.49 -6.89 -3.43
N ILE A 158 16.45 -6.21 -2.83
CA ILE A 158 16.90 -4.88 -3.26
C ILE A 158 18.18 -5.06 -4.06
N ASP A 159 18.17 -4.52 -5.28
CA ASP A 159 19.36 -4.41 -6.13
C ASP A 159 19.90 -2.98 -6.01
N ASP A 160 21.17 -2.84 -5.62
CA ASP A 160 21.81 -1.53 -5.56
C ASP A 160 22.12 -1.04 -6.98
N ILE A 161 21.70 0.19 -7.28
CA ILE A 161 21.90 0.86 -8.57
C ILE A 161 22.40 2.28 -8.38
N HIS A 162 22.91 2.89 -9.44
CA HIS A 162 23.31 4.30 -9.50
C HIS A 162 22.29 5.18 -10.24
N VAL A 163 22.44 6.50 -10.11
CA VAL A 163 21.63 7.45 -10.89
C VAL A 163 21.88 7.26 -12.37
N GLY A 164 20.81 7.00 -13.12
CA GLY A 164 20.85 6.74 -14.57
C GLY A 164 20.65 5.28 -14.96
N ASP A 165 20.75 4.36 -14.01
CA ASP A 165 20.45 2.94 -14.26
C ASP A 165 18.93 2.68 -14.37
N ASP A 166 18.55 1.48 -14.86
CA ASP A 166 17.13 1.10 -14.98
C ASP A 166 16.51 0.88 -13.59
N ILE A 167 15.48 1.65 -13.30
CA ILE A 167 14.73 1.63 -12.03
C ILE A 167 13.56 0.64 -12.02
N LYS A 168 13.31 -0.06 -13.13
CA LYS A 168 12.15 -0.94 -13.24
C LYS A 168 12.32 -2.18 -12.38
N TYR A 169 11.35 -2.41 -11.49
CA TYR A 169 11.28 -3.68 -10.77
C TYR A 169 10.85 -4.80 -11.71
N TYR A 170 11.32 -6.01 -11.43
CA TYR A 170 11.03 -7.21 -12.23
C TYR A 170 10.93 -8.46 -11.34
N ARG A 171 10.49 -9.56 -11.91
CA ARG A 171 10.61 -10.89 -11.29
C ARG A 171 11.56 -11.72 -12.13
N ASP A 172 12.42 -12.47 -11.45
CA ASP A 172 13.29 -13.45 -12.08
C ASP A 172 12.55 -14.77 -12.35
N GLN A 173 13.29 -15.76 -12.88
CA GLN A 173 12.74 -17.09 -13.19
C GLN A 173 12.30 -17.88 -11.94
N ASP A 174 12.84 -17.55 -10.75
CA ASP A 174 12.48 -18.15 -9.47
C ASP A 174 11.33 -17.37 -8.76
N GLN A 175 10.73 -16.41 -9.48
CA GLN A 175 9.65 -15.53 -8.98
C GLN A 175 10.06 -14.61 -7.82
N ILE A 176 11.37 -14.41 -7.60
CA ILE A 176 11.88 -13.41 -6.67
C ILE A 176 11.65 -12.02 -7.25
N HIS A 177 11.13 -11.11 -6.42
CA HIS A 177 10.78 -9.75 -6.85
C HIS A 177 11.96 -8.81 -6.59
N HIS A 178 12.65 -8.41 -7.65
CA HIS A 178 13.78 -7.49 -7.63
C HIS A 178 13.32 -6.04 -7.68
N VAL A 179 13.83 -5.23 -6.77
CA VAL A 179 13.51 -3.80 -6.65
C VAL A 179 14.79 -2.98 -6.66
N PRO A 180 15.18 -2.40 -7.82
CA PRO A 180 16.34 -1.53 -7.92
C PRO A 180 16.21 -0.30 -7.00
N LYS A 181 17.26 0.02 -6.25
CA LYS A 181 17.33 1.17 -5.35
C LYS A 181 18.65 1.91 -5.51
N ILE A 182 18.54 3.22 -5.71
CA ILE A 182 19.71 4.09 -5.80
C ILE A 182 20.47 4.05 -4.49
N VAL A 183 21.79 3.86 -4.57
CA VAL A 183 22.68 3.85 -3.40
C VAL A 183 22.70 5.19 -2.67
N THR A 184 22.99 5.16 -1.38
CA THR A 184 22.88 6.34 -0.50
C THR A 184 23.76 7.51 -0.97
N GLU A 185 24.93 7.22 -1.51
CA GLU A 185 25.90 8.22 -1.99
C GLU A 185 25.32 9.09 -3.10
N ASP A 186 24.45 8.51 -3.94
CA ASP A 186 23.82 9.20 -5.07
C ASP A 186 22.50 9.93 -4.68
N LEU A 187 21.97 9.64 -3.48
CA LEU A 187 20.82 10.37 -2.94
C LEU A 187 21.21 11.71 -2.31
N LEU A 188 22.50 11.91 -2.04
CA LEU A 188 23.00 13.12 -1.38
C LEU A 188 23.31 14.21 -2.42
N VAL A 189 22.85 15.43 -2.13
CA VAL A 189 23.28 16.60 -2.92
C VAL A 189 24.75 16.86 -2.63
N LYS A 190 25.58 16.70 -3.65
CA LYS A 190 27.01 17.05 -3.55
C LYS A 190 27.15 18.57 -3.42
N LYS A 191 27.87 19.01 -2.40
CA LYS A 191 28.24 20.43 -2.20
C LYS A 191 29.40 20.79 -3.09
#